data_b66da789600aa9a7da9903739351c8f1
#
_entry.id   b66da789600aa9a7da9903739351c8f1
#
_cell.length_a   1.000
_cell.length_b   1.000
_cell.length_c   1.000
_cell.angle_alpha   90.00
_cell.angle_beta   90.00
_cell.angle_gamma   90.00
#
_symmetry.space_group_name_H-M   'P 1'
#
loop_
_entity.id
_entity.type
_entity.pdbx_description
1 polymer ?
#
loop_
_entity_poly.entity_id
_entity_poly.type
_entity_poly.pdbx_seq_one_letter_code
_entity_poly.pdbx_strand_id
1 'polypeptide(L)'
;LRKSLATQLEKQKKVAEDSRTVTVSESEGVVALADGKRIVVSDDGTLPPRFMKEPRSDHKRGIYCYDLRKFLRSNAGTCFNQKPIVRKGDKIKVGQALADGACTDLGELALGRNILVAFMPWKGYNFEDAILISEKMIKDDIYTSIHIEEFEIAARDTKLGPEEITRDIPNVGEEALRNLDEAGI
;
A
#
# COMPACT_ATOMS: atom_id res chain seq x y z
N LEU A 1 -10.01 -9.22 32.75
CA LEU A 1 -9.29 -9.65 31.54
C LEU A 1 -10.12 -9.46 30.25
N ARG A 2 -11.34 -10.03 30.13
CA ARG A 2 -12.16 -9.90 28.89
C ARG A 2 -12.53 -8.46 28.56
N LYS A 3 -12.93 -7.63 29.53
CA LYS A 3 -13.24 -6.20 29.32
C LYS A 3 -12.00 -5.40 28.89
N SER A 4 -10.82 -5.70 29.43
CA SER A 4 -9.57 -5.05 29.05
C SER A 4 -9.16 -5.39 27.62
N LEU A 5 -9.30 -6.65 27.18
CA LEU A 5 -9.01 -7.07 25.81
C LEU A 5 -9.95 -6.43 24.78
N ALA A 6 -11.26 -6.39 25.08
CA ALA A 6 -12.24 -5.73 24.22
C ALA A 6 -11.92 -4.24 24.03
N THR A 7 -11.57 -3.53 25.12
CA THR A 7 -11.18 -2.13 25.06
C THR A 7 -9.88 -1.90 24.26
N GLN A 8 -8.93 -2.83 24.29
CA GLN A 8 -7.71 -2.76 23.50
C GLN A 8 -7.99 -2.95 22.01
N LEU A 9 -8.83 -3.92 21.65
CA LEU A 9 -9.24 -4.18 20.26
C LEU A 9 -9.99 -2.98 19.67
N GLU A 10 -10.91 -2.39 20.42
CA GLU A 10 -11.61 -1.17 20.01
C GLU A 10 -10.65 0.01 19.76
N LYS A 11 -9.63 0.17 20.63
CA LYS A 11 -8.59 1.20 20.44
C LYS A 11 -7.76 0.96 19.20
N GLN A 12 -7.35 -0.29 18.93
CA GLN A 12 -6.57 -0.64 17.74
C GLN A 12 -7.35 -0.37 16.46
N LYS A 13 -8.64 -0.74 16.43
CA LYS A 13 -9.53 -0.44 15.32
C LYS A 13 -9.66 1.06 15.09
N LYS A 14 -9.90 1.81 16.15
CA LYS A 14 -10.00 3.27 16.09
C LYS A 14 -8.70 3.91 15.58
N VAL A 15 -7.53 3.44 16.01
CA VAL A 15 -6.24 3.93 15.50
C VAL A 15 -6.10 3.66 14.01
N ALA A 16 -6.49 2.48 13.52
CA ALA A 16 -6.46 2.15 12.09
C ALA A 16 -7.40 3.06 11.26
N GLU A 17 -8.58 3.36 11.79
CA GLU A 17 -9.56 4.27 11.16
C GLU A 17 -9.04 5.73 11.16
N ASP A 18 -8.61 6.23 12.33
CA ASP A 18 -8.17 7.63 12.51
C ASP A 18 -6.89 7.94 11.72
N SER A 19 -6.00 6.95 11.51
CA SER A 19 -4.80 7.09 10.68
C SER A 19 -5.10 7.18 9.18
N ARG A 20 -6.34 6.91 8.76
CA ARG A 20 -6.79 6.85 7.36
C ARG A 20 -6.00 5.87 6.49
N THR A 21 -5.37 4.86 7.10
CA THR A 21 -4.75 3.75 6.37
C THR A 21 -5.79 2.78 5.86
N VAL A 22 -6.89 2.63 6.58
CA VAL A 22 -8.06 1.85 6.20
C VAL A 22 -9.10 2.76 5.54
N THR A 23 -9.70 2.30 4.45
CA THR A 23 -10.85 2.97 3.84
C THR A 23 -12.11 2.41 4.47
N VAL A 24 -12.93 3.28 5.08
CA VAL A 24 -14.19 2.90 5.71
C VAL A 24 -15.38 3.42 4.90
N SER A 25 -16.51 2.72 4.96
CA SER A 25 -17.73 3.13 4.29
C SER A 25 -18.42 4.27 5.03
N GLU A 26 -18.80 5.33 4.30
CA GLU A 26 -19.62 6.44 4.80
C GLU A 26 -21.12 6.15 4.72
N SER A 27 -21.51 5.11 3.99
CA SER A 27 -22.91 4.73 3.77
C SER A 27 -23.12 3.24 3.95
N GLU A 28 -24.34 2.84 4.15
CA GLU A 28 -24.77 1.45 3.98
C GLU A 28 -25.18 1.19 2.53
N GLY A 29 -25.07 -0.05 2.08
CA GLY A 29 -25.42 -0.42 0.71
C GLY A 29 -24.81 -1.77 0.31
N VAL A 30 -24.69 -1.96 -1.00
CA VAL A 30 -24.11 -3.17 -1.59
C VAL A 30 -22.94 -2.78 -2.49
N VAL A 31 -21.87 -3.54 -2.44
CA VAL A 31 -20.69 -3.31 -3.31
C VAL A 31 -21.06 -3.62 -4.76
N ALA A 32 -21.14 -2.59 -5.58
CA ALA A 32 -21.45 -2.70 -7.00
C ALA A 32 -20.20 -2.99 -7.84
N LEU A 33 -19.04 -2.46 -7.43
CA LEU A 33 -17.74 -2.67 -8.05
C LEU A 33 -16.65 -2.70 -6.97
N ALA A 34 -15.73 -3.65 -7.05
CA ALA A 34 -14.50 -3.66 -6.29
C ALA A 34 -13.37 -4.08 -7.22
N ASP A 35 -12.45 -3.17 -7.47
CA ASP A 35 -11.24 -3.42 -8.25
C ASP A 35 -9.98 -2.93 -7.49
N GLY A 36 -8.80 -3.12 -8.08
CA GLY A 36 -7.54 -2.72 -7.45
C GLY A 36 -7.36 -1.21 -7.26
N LYS A 37 -8.19 -0.37 -7.90
CA LYS A 37 -8.06 1.09 -7.85
C LYS A 37 -9.18 1.76 -7.07
N ARG A 38 -10.37 1.13 -7.05
CA ARG A 38 -11.56 1.75 -6.45
C ARG A 38 -12.60 0.75 -6.00
N ILE A 39 -13.43 1.18 -5.06
CA ILE A 39 -14.60 0.45 -4.59
C ILE A 39 -15.80 1.36 -4.77
N VAL A 40 -16.89 0.83 -5.31
CA VAL A 40 -18.15 1.57 -5.46
C VAL A 40 -19.23 0.84 -4.70
N VAL A 41 -19.88 1.56 -3.80
CA VAL A 41 -21.02 1.09 -3.03
C VAL A 41 -22.27 1.82 -3.56
N SER A 42 -23.35 1.08 -3.77
CA SER A 42 -24.64 1.63 -4.13
C SER A 42 -25.76 1.00 -3.30
N ASP A 43 -26.89 1.67 -3.19
CA ASP A 43 -28.01 1.19 -2.35
C ASP A 43 -28.52 -0.18 -2.80
N ASP A 44 -28.52 -0.45 -4.10
CA ASP A 44 -29.07 -1.66 -4.73
C ASP A 44 -28.00 -2.63 -5.32
N GLY A 45 -26.73 -2.26 -5.25
CA GLY A 45 -25.61 -3.05 -5.82
C GLY A 45 -25.50 -2.96 -7.34
N THR A 46 -26.27 -2.06 -7.99
CA THR A 46 -26.23 -1.84 -9.43
C THR A 46 -25.54 -0.53 -9.78
N LEU A 47 -24.88 -0.49 -10.93
CA LEU A 47 -24.29 0.74 -11.47
C LEU A 47 -24.91 1.05 -12.81
N PRO A 48 -25.41 2.26 -13.02
CA PRO A 48 -25.83 2.71 -14.33
C PRO A 48 -24.66 2.65 -15.33
N PRO A 49 -24.89 2.35 -16.63
CA PRO A 49 -23.83 2.18 -17.62
C PRO A 49 -22.85 3.35 -17.72
N ARG A 50 -23.32 4.57 -17.42
CA ARG A 50 -22.49 5.78 -17.39
C ARG A 50 -21.41 5.73 -16.30
N PHE A 51 -21.72 5.14 -15.13
CA PHE A 51 -20.81 5.03 -14.00
C PHE A 51 -19.89 3.79 -14.09
N MET A 52 -20.11 2.88 -15.03
CA MET A 52 -19.21 1.76 -15.27
C MET A 52 -17.88 2.20 -15.91
N LYS A 53 -17.90 3.23 -16.77
CA LYS A 53 -16.70 3.74 -17.44
C LYS A 53 -15.90 4.70 -16.54
N GLU A 54 -16.62 5.62 -15.89
CA GLU A 54 -16.04 6.61 -14.98
C GLU A 54 -16.86 6.67 -13.70
N PRO A 55 -16.60 5.78 -12.73
CA PRO A 55 -17.29 5.79 -11.45
C PRO A 55 -16.97 7.10 -10.70
N ARG A 56 -18.01 7.78 -10.29
CA ARG A 56 -17.93 8.99 -9.45
C ARG A 56 -18.97 8.87 -8.36
N SER A 57 -18.75 9.54 -7.23
CA SER A 57 -19.77 9.62 -6.19
C SER A 57 -20.96 10.45 -6.65
N ASP A 58 -22.15 9.91 -6.51
CA ASP A 58 -23.41 10.61 -6.70
C ASP A 58 -24.32 10.33 -5.50
N HIS A 59 -24.16 11.13 -4.46
CA HIS A 59 -24.89 10.98 -3.20
C HIS A 59 -26.41 11.08 -3.36
N LYS A 60 -26.91 11.80 -4.40
CA LYS A 60 -28.35 11.89 -4.68
C LYS A 60 -28.93 10.57 -5.18
N ARG A 61 -28.09 9.71 -5.74
CA ARG A 61 -28.45 8.38 -6.23
C ARG A 61 -27.95 7.26 -5.32
N GLY A 62 -27.45 7.58 -4.12
CA GLY A 62 -26.89 6.60 -3.22
C GLY A 62 -25.66 5.88 -3.77
N ILE A 63 -24.84 6.54 -4.61
CA ILE A 63 -23.61 5.97 -5.19
C ILE A 63 -22.42 6.64 -4.53
N TYR A 64 -21.56 5.83 -3.89
CA TYR A 64 -20.35 6.24 -3.20
C TYR A 64 -19.15 5.57 -3.85
N CYS A 65 -18.18 6.36 -4.30
CA CYS A 65 -16.95 5.88 -4.91
C CYS A 65 -15.76 6.18 -4.00
N TYR A 66 -15.01 5.14 -3.67
CA TYR A 66 -13.82 5.19 -2.82
C TYR A 66 -12.60 4.85 -3.68
N ASP A 67 -11.78 5.85 -4.00
CA ASP A 67 -10.53 5.65 -4.71
C ASP A 67 -9.46 5.16 -3.74
N LEU A 68 -8.76 4.10 -4.12
CA LEU A 68 -7.73 3.46 -3.31
C LEU A 68 -6.35 4.05 -3.60
N ARG A 69 -5.58 4.29 -2.56
CA ARG A 69 -4.18 4.74 -2.68
C ARG A 69 -3.33 3.57 -3.16
N LYS A 70 -2.65 3.74 -4.30
CA LYS A 70 -1.84 2.70 -4.93
C LYS A 70 -0.41 3.16 -5.07
N PHE A 71 0.52 2.45 -4.42
CA PHE A 71 1.96 2.65 -4.54
C PHE A 71 2.42 4.10 -4.36
N LEU A 72 1.84 4.81 -3.40
CA LEU A 72 2.23 6.17 -3.07
C LEU A 72 3.36 6.16 -2.04
N ARG A 73 4.36 7.01 -2.25
CA ARG A 73 5.45 7.20 -1.31
C ARG A 73 4.94 7.91 -0.04
N SER A 74 5.27 7.36 1.13
CA SER A 74 5.09 8.07 2.41
C SER A 74 6.25 9.04 2.67
N ASN A 75 6.10 9.91 3.67
CA ASN A 75 7.16 10.83 4.08
C ASN A 75 8.45 10.09 4.52
N ALA A 76 8.33 8.88 5.03
CA ALA A 76 9.45 8.04 5.44
C ALA A 76 9.99 7.13 4.31
N GLY A 77 9.53 7.29 3.07
CA GLY A 77 9.94 6.45 1.94
C GLY A 77 9.28 5.08 1.89
N THR A 78 8.30 4.79 2.75
CA THR A 78 7.52 3.56 2.71
C THR A 78 6.39 3.65 1.67
N CYS A 79 5.74 2.54 1.37
CA CYS A 79 4.73 2.44 0.34
C CYS A 79 3.32 2.41 0.93
N PHE A 80 2.47 3.35 0.52
CA PHE A 80 1.03 3.26 0.74
C PHE A 80 0.39 2.50 -0.42
N ASN A 81 -0.18 1.34 -0.13
CA ASN A 81 -0.87 0.52 -1.11
C ASN A 81 -2.10 -0.11 -0.48
N GLN A 82 -3.28 0.45 -0.76
CA GLN A 82 -4.53 -0.07 -0.24
C GLN A 82 -5.04 -1.24 -1.10
N LYS A 83 -5.55 -2.27 -0.43
CA LYS A 83 -6.11 -3.47 -1.05
C LYS A 83 -7.57 -3.63 -0.61
N PRO A 84 -8.51 -3.86 -1.54
CA PRO A 84 -9.90 -4.11 -1.17
C PRO A 84 -10.02 -5.42 -0.38
N ILE A 85 -10.82 -5.41 0.69
CA ILE A 85 -11.17 -6.58 1.49
C ILE A 85 -12.59 -7.06 1.21
N VAL A 86 -13.36 -6.27 0.47
CA VAL A 86 -14.75 -6.56 0.10
C VAL A 86 -14.83 -7.01 -1.36
N ARG A 87 -15.89 -7.75 -1.68
CA ARG A 87 -16.16 -8.26 -3.02
C ARG A 87 -17.47 -7.68 -3.56
N LYS A 88 -17.61 -7.67 -4.87
CA LYS A 88 -18.87 -7.30 -5.51
C LYS A 88 -20.03 -8.15 -4.98
N GLY A 89 -21.10 -7.49 -4.56
CA GLY A 89 -22.31 -8.10 -3.99
C GLY A 89 -22.33 -8.15 -2.46
N ASP A 90 -21.23 -7.79 -1.79
CA ASP A 90 -21.19 -7.75 -0.32
C ASP A 90 -22.07 -6.60 0.20
N LYS A 91 -22.81 -6.88 1.27
CA LYS A 91 -23.60 -5.87 2.00
C LYS A 91 -22.72 -5.15 2.99
N ILE A 92 -22.71 -3.84 2.92
CA ILE A 92 -21.84 -2.95 3.69
C ILE A 92 -22.69 -2.12 4.67
N LYS A 93 -22.15 -1.94 5.88
CA LYS A 93 -22.69 -1.05 6.90
C LYS A 93 -21.83 0.22 6.98
N VAL A 94 -22.44 1.29 7.50
CA VAL A 94 -21.68 2.52 7.82
C VAL A 94 -20.55 2.22 8.79
N GLY A 95 -19.34 2.76 8.53
CA GLY A 95 -18.16 2.53 9.34
C GLY A 95 -17.47 1.16 9.11
N GLN A 96 -17.95 0.34 8.17
CA GLN A 96 -17.32 -0.92 7.83
C GLN A 96 -16.07 -0.68 6.98
N ALA A 97 -14.97 -1.39 7.30
CA ALA A 97 -13.75 -1.36 6.50
C ALA A 97 -13.99 -1.95 5.10
N LEU A 98 -13.57 -1.23 4.08
CA LEU A 98 -13.68 -1.60 2.66
C LEU A 98 -12.35 -2.03 2.07
N ALA A 99 -11.26 -1.39 2.51
CA ALA A 99 -9.91 -1.68 2.04
C ALA A 99 -8.90 -1.52 3.18
N ASP A 100 -7.96 -2.43 3.23
CA ASP A 100 -6.80 -2.38 4.12
C ASP A 100 -5.65 -1.61 3.47
N GLY A 101 -4.87 -0.94 4.29
CA GLY A 101 -3.64 -0.25 3.90
C GLY A 101 -2.40 -0.85 4.55
N ALA A 102 -1.39 -0.01 4.75
CA ALA A 102 -0.16 -0.42 5.40
C ALA A 102 -0.41 -0.80 6.87
N CYS A 103 0.17 -1.92 7.32
CA CYS A 103 0.08 -2.42 8.69
C CYS A 103 -1.35 -2.62 9.20
N THR A 104 -2.28 -2.99 8.33
CA THR A 104 -3.66 -3.31 8.68
C THR A 104 -4.10 -4.63 8.08
N ASP A 105 -4.99 -5.33 8.75
CA ASP A 105 -5.59 -6.60 8.31
C ASP A 105 -7.05 -6.64 8.76
N LEU A 106 -7.98 -6.80 7.83
CA LEU A 106 -9.43 -6.78 8.04
C LEU A 106 -9.94 -5.56 8.84
N GLY A 107 -9.34 -4.39 8.58
CA GLY A 107 -9.69 -3.13 9.24
C GLY A 107 -9.09 -2.96 10.64
N GLU A 108 -8.25 -3.87 11.10
CA GLU A 108 -7.58 -3.80 12.39
C GLU A 108 -6.07 -3.53 12.21
N LEU A 109 -5.45 -2.95 13.24
CA LEU A 109 -4.01 -2.69 13.22
C LEU A 109 -3.23 -4.01 13.31
N ALA A 110 -2.33 -4.24 12.33
CA ALA A 110 -1.48 -5.42 12.22
C ALA A 110 -0.03 -4.99 11.95
N LEU A 111 0.71 -4.66 13.01
CA LEU A 111 2.08 -4.12 12.92
C LEU A 111 3.15 -5.18 12.65
N GLY A 112 2.80 -6.46 12.67
CA GLY A 112 3.74 -7.55 12.47
C GLY A 112 3.04 -8.91 12.45
N ARG A 113 3.84 -9.97 12.54
CA ARG A 113 3.37 -11.35 12.55
C ARG A 113 4.00 -12.11 13.71
N ASN A 114 3.24 -13.02 14.30
CA ASN A 114 3.78 -13.98 15.26
C ASN A 114 4.48 -15.10 14.50
N ILE A 115 5.76 -15.32 14.82
CA ILE A 115 6.59 -16.34 14.17
C ILE A 115 7.11 -17.30 15.21
N LEU A 116 7.13 -18.59 14.87
CA LEU A 116 7.77 -19.61 15.69
C LEU A 116 9.28 -19.46 15.62
N VAL A 117 9.93 -19.28 16.77
CA VAL A 117 11.37 -19.07 16.89
C VAL A 117 11.98 -20.22 17.71
N ALA A 118 13.15 -20.71 17.28
CA ALA A 118 13.97 -21.64 18.05
C ALA A 118 15.28 -20.95 18.46
N PHE A 119 15.60 -20.97 19.74
CA PHE A 119 16.86 -20.44 20.31
C PHE A 119 17.83 -21.60 20.47
N MET A 120 18.67 -21.81 19.47
CA MET A 120 19.65 -22.88 19.46
C MET A 120 20.82 -22.57 18.50
N PRO A 121 22.06 -23.08 18.75
CA PRO A 121 23.12 -23.04 17.76
C PRO A 121 22.73 -23.87 16.52
N TRP A 122 22.99 -23.35 15.33
CA TRP A 122 22.75 -24.05 14.08
C TRP A 122 23.97 -24.04 13.17
N LYS A 123 24.82 -25.05 13.30
CA LYS A 123 26.02 -25.26 12.46
C LYS A 123 26.92 -24.01 12.29
N GLY A 124 26.87 -23.09 13.24
CA GLY A 124 27.63 -21.82 13.18
C GLY A 124 27.04 -20.72 12.30
N TYR A 125 25.96 -21.01 11.55
CA TYR A 125 25.32 -19.99 10.65
C TYR A 125 24.57 -18.87 11.37
N ASN A 126 24.31 -19.04 12.66
CA ASN A 126 23.72 -18.03 13.53
C ASN A 126 24.72 -17.51 14.58
N PHE A 127 26.01 -17.45 14.19
CA PHE A 127 27.03 -16.88 15.05
C PHE A 127 26.86 -15.37 15.24
N GLU A 128 27.05 -14.88 16.47
CA GLU A 128 26.82 -13.49 16.89
C GLU A 128 25.38 -13.04 16.60
N ASP A 129 25.21 -12.01 15.78
CA ASP A 129 23.91 -11.38 15.48
C ASP A 129 23.20 -12.02 14.26
N ALA A 130 23.79 -13.06 13.66
CA ALA A 130 23.22 -13.74 12.51
C ALA A 130 21.97 -14.52 12.89
N ILE A 131 20.92 -14.40 12.08
CA ILE A 131 19.65 -15.10 12.25
C ILE A 131 19.35 -15.90 10.98
N LEU A 132 19.03 -17.18 11.16
CA LEU A 132 18.52 -18.01 10.07
C LEU A 132 17.02 -17.86 9.96
N ILE A 133 16.54 -17.64 8.76
CA ILE A 133 15.11 -17.55 8.46
C ILE A 133 14.68 -18.72 7.59
N SER A 134 13.44 -19.15 7.77
CA SER A 134 12.84 -20.19 6.94
C SER A 134 12.56 -19.66 5.53
N GLU A 135 12.83 -20.46 4.51
CA GLU A 135 12.48 -20.17 3.12
C GLU A 135 10.98 -19.88 2.92
N LYS A 136 10.13 -20.49 3.75
CA LYS A 136 8.70 -20.23 3.76
C LYS A 136 8.37 -18.76 4.04
N MET A 137 9.12 -18.09 4.89
CA MET A 137 8.91 -16.66 5.18
C MET A 137 9.13 -15.78 3.95
N ILE A 138 10.07 -16.17 3.10
CA ILE A 138 10.36 -15.47 1.85
C ILE A 138 9.28 -15.76 0.82
N LYS A 139 8.87 -17.03 0.68
CA LYS A 139 7.83 -17.45 -0.26
C LYS A 139 6.45 -16.85 0.05
N ASP A 140 6.14 -16.69 1.33
CA ASP A 140 4.86 -16.16 1.80
C ASP A 140 4.89 -14.62 1.95
N ASP A 141 5.97 -13.94 1.50
CA ASP A 141 6.18 -12.49 1.61
C ASP A 141 5.98 -11.94 3.04
N ILE A 142 6.33 -12.74 4.05
CA ILE A 142 6.28 -12.34 5.44
C ILE A 142 7.46 -11.39 5.70
N TYR A 143 7.21 -10.21 6.31
CA TYR A 143 8.21 -9.16 6.52
C TYR A 143 8.80 -8.53 5.26
N THR A 144 8.14 -8.67 4.12
CA THR A 144 8.50 -7.96 2.90
C THR A 144 8.02 -6.52 2.99
N SER A 145 8.91 -5.57 2.73
CA SER A 145 8.60 -4.14 2.68
C SER A 145 8.97 -3.55 1.32
N ILE A 146 8.22 -2.53 0.91
CA ILE A 146 8.49 -1.77 -0.31
C ILE A 146 8.91 -0.38 0.14
N HIS A 147 10.09 0.05 -0.32
CA HIS A 147 10.60 1.40 -0.13
C HIS A 147 10.61 2.12 -1.47
N ILE A 148 10.09 3.35 -1.50
CA ILE A 148 10.05 4.19 -2.69
C ILE A 148 11.00 5.35 -2.44
N GLU A 149 12.04 5.44 -3.26
CA GLU A 149 12.98 6.54 -3.29
C GLU A 149 12.65 7.43 -4.49
N GLU A 150 12.73 8.72 -4.31
CA GLU A 150 12.48 9.70 -5.36
C GLU A 150 13.76 10.51 -5.56
N PHE A 151 14.28 10.48 -6.77
CA PHE A 151 15.46 11.23 -7.16
C PHE A 151 15.03 12.29 -8.18
N GLU A 152 15.37 13.53 -7.89
CA GLU A 152 15.09 14.65 -8.78
C GLU A 152 16.41 15.21 -9.29
N ILE A 153 16.54 15.35 -10.60
CA ILE A 153 17.65 16.02 -11.27
C ILE A 153 17.11 17.07 -12.22
N ALA A 154 17.74 18.23 -12.24
CA ALA A 154 17.37 19.30 -13.14
C ALA A 154 18.59 19.80 -13.91
N ALA A 155 18.46 19.91 -15.23
CA ALA A 155 19.45 20.58 -16.08
C ALA A 155 19.31 22.09 -15.91
N ARG A 156 20.43 22.76 -15.68
CA ARG A 156 20.50 24.21 -15.42
C ARG A 156 21.33 24.91 -16.47
N ASP A 157 21.05 26.20 -16.70
CA ASP A 157 21.91 27.05 -17.50
C ASP A 157 23.15 27.44 -16.69
N THR A 158 24.33 27.13 -17.21
CA THR A 158 25.61 27.52 -16.61
C THR A 158 26.33 28.54 -17.48
N LYS A 159 27.36 29.16 -16.92
CA LYS A 159 28.23 30.12 -17.68
C LYS A 159 28.98 29.44 -18.84
N LEU A 160 29.10 28.14 -18.83
CA LEU A 160 29.76 27.34 -19.87
C LEU A 160 28.78 26.78 -20.92
N GLY A 161 27.49 27.02 -20.74
CA GLY A 161 26.40 26.50 -21.55
C GLY A 161 25.33 25.77 -20.74
N PRO A 162 24.21 25.40 -21.35
CA PRO A 162 23.17 24.64 -20.71
C PRO A 162 23.65 23.22 -20.38
N GLU A 163 23.25 22.71 -19.20
CA GLU A 163 23.42 21.31 -18.87
C GLU A 163 22.38 20.47 -19.63
N GLU A 164 22.71 19.23 -19.91
CA GLU A 164 21.85 18.31 -20.62
C GLU A 164 21.81 16.97 -19.87
N ILE A 165 20.64 16.35 -19.82
CA ILE A 165 20.48 14.99 -19.30
C ILE A 165 20.71 14.04 -20.46
N THR A 166 21.83 13.31 -20.43
CA THR A 166 22.26 12.41 -21.51
C THR A 166 23.11 11.28 -20.97
N ARG A 167 23.13 10.16 -21.67
CA ARG A 167 24.05 9.05 -21.43
C ARG A 167 25.42 9.31 -22.04
N ASP A 168 25.52 10.17 -23.04
CA ASP A 168 26.76 10.50 -23.71
C ASP A 168 27.58 11.49 -22.88
N ILE A 169 28.30 10.96 -21.90
CA ILE A 169 29.12 11.73 -20.95
C ILE A 169 30.61 11.52 -21.31
N PRO A 170 31.34 12.56 -21.69
CA PRO A 170 32.75 12.44 -22.03
C PRO A 170 33.59 12.00 -20.82
N ASN A 171 34.58 11.15 -21.05
CA ASN A 171 35.55 10.66 -20.06
C ASN A 171 34.95 9.81 -18.92
N VAL A 172 33.78 9.23 -19.13
CA VAL A 172 33.16 8.27 -18.21
C VAL A 172 33.13 6.88 -18.86
N GLY A 173 33.57 5.86 -18.13
CA GLY A 173 33.58 4.47 -18.64
C GLY A 173 32.17 3.90 -18.71
N GLU A 174 31.94 2.99 -19.66
CA GLU A 174 30.63 2.33 -19.86
C GLU A 174 30.09 1.60 -18.62
N GLU A 175 30.97 1.11 -17.76
CA GLU A 175 30.58 0.44 -16.52
C GLU A 175 29.83 1.36 -15.57
N ALA A 176 30.24 2.64 -15.49
CA ALA A 176 29.55 3.66 -14.69
C ALA A 176 28.19 4.08 -15.31
N LEU A 177 28.06 3.94 -16.63
CA LEU A 177 26.87 4.32 -17.39
C LEU A 177 25.87 3.18 -17.60
N ARG A 178 26.18 1.96 -17.18
CA ARG A 178 25.38 0.76 -17.46
C ARG A 178 23.96 0.82 -16.91
N ASN A 179 23.75 1.59 -15.81
CA ASN A 179 22.47 1.72 -15.15
C ASN A 179 21.62 2.88 -15.71
N LEU A 180 22.14 3.64 -16.66
CA LEU A 180 21.41 4.70 -17.36
C LEU A 180 20.77 4.13 -18.62
N ASP A 181 19.54 4.57 -18.88
CA ASP A 181 18.87 4.32 -20.17
C ASP A 181 19.46 5.18 -21.32
N GLU A 182 18.88 5.07 -22.51
CA GLU A 182 19.32 5.87 -23.68
C GLU A 182 19.10 7.36 -23.50
N ALA A 183 18.17 7.76 -22.64
CA ALA A 183 17.91 9.17 -22.32
C ALA A 183 18.83 9.73 -21.21
N GLY A 184 19.65 8.88 -20.59
CA GLY A 184 20.55 9.25 -19.51
C GLY A 184 19.92 9.24 -18.12
N ILE A 185 18.80 8.49 -17.93
CA ILE A 185 18.05 8.36 -16.68
C ILE A 185 18.21 6.98 -16.10
#